data_2270081b847db19609ffafc1d1a79261
#
_entry.id   2270081b847db19609ffafc1d1a79261
#
_cell.length_a   1.000
_cell.length_b   1.000
_cell.length_c   1.000
_cell.angle_alpha   90.00
_cell.angle_beta   90.00
_cell.angle_gamma   90.00
#
_symmetry.space_group_name_H-M   'P 1'
#
loop_
_entity.id
_entity.type
_entity.pdbx_description
1 polymer ?
#
loop_
_entity_poly.entity_id
_entity_poly.type
_entity_poly.pdbx_seq_one_letter_code
_entity_poly.pdbx_strand_id
1 'polypeptide(L)'
;MSPVKEPHYFSTDFNRGDFESLIEYEKLFEKAGPDHVAVGEASTEYLYSERAVPNIEAVYPGSRYIVMVRNPVELAFSLYKYEKAGGREVLETFREAWDKSPERRKGECVGPWCSDPQWLDYQQVASMGYQLARLYFHVDESRVLVLFLSDVKENPIKEYRKVICFLGLNEDGRQSFPSENVGRGNKSRVVARVIRSAGMVSEKVKKAVGLPVYKGSGILRLFDRLNSSGSGGDILEAEIRQEMIGFFYKDIELLAKLTNRDLSEWLGHDAGNKKDNYR
;
A
#
# COMPACT_ATOMS: atom_id res chain seq x y z
N MET A 1 -11.29 3.88 -14.04
CA MET A 1 -10.88 3.24 -12.74
C MET A 1 -11.99 2.30 -12.30
N SER A 2 -11.62 1.18 -11.67
CA SER A 2 -12.58 0.25 -11.07
C SER A 2 -13.53 0.97 -10.09
N PRO A 3 -14.82 0.65 -10.07
CA PRO A 3 -15.77 1.15 -9.08
C PRO A 3 -15.55 0.56 -7.68
N VAL A 4 -14.82 -0.56 -7.59
CA VAL A 4 -14.39 -1.18 -6.35
C VAL A 4 -12.97 -0.76 -6.06
N LYS A 5 -12.71 -0.22 -4.87
CA LYS A 5 -11.38 0.13 -4.42
C LYS A 5 -10.64 -1.14 -4.02
N GLU A 6 -9.43 -1.31 -4.54
CA GLU A 6 -8.53 -2.40 -4.22
C GLU A 6 -9.19 -3.78 -4.40
N PRO A 7 -9.50 -4.20 -5.64
CA PRO A 7 -10.15 -5.49 -5.88
C PRO A 7 -9.27 -6.71 -5.56
N HIS A 8 -7.94 -6.57 -5.53
CA HIS A 8 -6.97 -7.60 -5.11
C HIS A 8 -7.06 -8.93 -5.86
N TYR A 9 -7.67 -8.97 -7.03
CA TYR A 9 -7.94 -10.22 -7.74
C TYR A 9 -6.69 -11.03 -8.10
N PHE A 10 -5.59 -10.36 -8.48
CA PHE A 10 -4.39 -11.02 -8.98
C PHE A 10 -3.40 -11.45 -7.88
N SER A 11 -3.55 -10.99 -6.64
CA SER A 11 -2.70 -11.36 -5.51
C SER A 11 -3.16 -12.68 -4.87
N THR A 12 -3.03 -13.77 -5.61
CA THR A 12 -3.53 -15.10 -5.20
C THR A 12 -2.74 -15.75 -4.07
N ASP A 13 -1.65 -15.16 -3.66
CA ASP A 13 -0.85 -15.49 -2.48
C ASP A 13 -1.34 -14.80 -1.19
N PHE A 14 -2.42 -14.01 -1.28
CA PHE A 14 -3.12 -13.40 -0.15
C PHE A 14 -4.50 -14.02 0.03
N ASN A 15 -4.97 -14.04 1.28
CA ASN A 15 -6.29 -14.54 1.64
C ASN A 15 -7.40 -13.53 1.28
N ARG A 16 -7.46 -13.15 0.02
CA ARG A 16 -8.55 -12.37 -0.54
C ARG A 16 -9.50 -13.31 -1.24
N GLY A 17 -10.75 -13.14 -1.16
CA GLY A 17 -11.74 -14.03 -1.76
C GLY A 17 -12.91 -13.24 -2.32
N ASP A 18 -12.61 -12.03 -2.79
CA ASP A 18 -13.64 -11.08 -3.22
C ASP A 18 -14.22 -11.41 -4.59
N PHE A 19 -13.48 -12.20 -5.41
CA PHE A 19 -13.88 -12.61 -6.76
C PHE A 19 -13.60 -14.09 -6.97
N GLU A 20 -14.59 -14.82 -7.49
CA GLU A 20 -14.49 -16.27 -7.73
C GLU A 20 -13.90 -16.58 -9.12
N SER A 21 -13.94 -15.62 -10.04
CA SER A 21 -13.48 -15.82 -11.42
C SER A 21 -13.04 -14.52 -12.08
N LEU A 22 -12.27 -14.67 -13.17
CA LEU A 22 -11.89 -13.54 -14.04
C LEU A 22 -13.13 -12.83 -14.61
N ILE A 23 -14.16 -13.58 -14.98
CA ILE A 23 -15.40 -13.01 -15.51
C ILE A 23 -16.06 -12.09 -14.47
N GLU A 24 -16.04 -12.49 -13.21
CA GLU A 24 -16.59 -11.65 -12.13
C GLU A 24 -15.75 -10.39 -11.91
N TYR A 25 -14.43 -10.51 -11.92
CA TYR A 25 -13.52 -9.37 -11.85
C TYR A 25 -13.72 -8.40 -13.02
N GLU A 26 -13.84 -8.91 -14.26
CA GLU A 26 -14.05 -8.08 -15.46
C GLU A 26 -15.37 -7.30 -15.45
N LYS A 27 -16.39 -7.78 -14.75
CA LYS A 27 -17.64 -7.01 -14.55
C LYS A 27 -17.43 -5.66 -13.87
N LEU A 28 -16.32 -5.48 -13.15
CA LEU A 28 -15.95 -4.16 -12.59
C LEU A 28 -15.73 -3.13 -13.70
N PHE A 29 -15.43 -3.57 -14.91
CA PHE A 29 -15.10 -2.74 -16.05
C PHE A 29 -16.13 -2.81 -17.17
N GLU A 30 -17.30 -3.42 -16.96
CA GLU A 30 -18.38 -3.58 -17.97
C GLU A 30 -18.84 -2.27 -18.61
N LYS A 31 -18.63 -1.14 -17.88
CA LYS A 31 -18.95 0.21 -18.39
C LYS A 31 -17.84 0.83 -19.23
N ALA A 32 -16.68 0.16 -19.33
CA ALA A 32 -15.61 0.61 -20.21
C ALA A 32 -15.97 0.27 -21.66
N GLY A 33 -15.95 1.29 -22.52
CA GLY A 33 -16.24 1.16 -23.94
C GLY A 33 -15.11 1.71 -24.81
N PRO A 34 -15.29 1.74 -26.14
CA PRO A 34 -14.27 2.16 -27.10
C PRO A 34 -13.69 3.56 -26.87
N ASP A 35 -14.46 4.44 -26.20
CA ASP A 35 -14.04 5.81 -25.89
C ASP A 35 -13.09 5.91 -24.69
N HIS A 36 -12.88 4.81 -23.97
CA HIS A 36 -11.97 4.79 -22.82
C HIS A 36 -10.54 4.49 -23.27
N VAL A 37 -9.68 5.50 -23.20
CA VAL A 37 -8.25 5.39 -23.55
C VAL A 37 -7.48 4.52 -22.56
N ALA A 38 -7.86 4.54 -21.27
CA ALA A 38 -7.25 3.73 -20.22
C ALA A 38 -8.29 3.18 -19.27
N VAL A 39 -8.14 1.91 -18.91
CA VAL A 39 -8.92 1.20 -17.90
C VAL A 39 -7.95 0.64 -16.86
N GLY A 40 -8.27 0.79 -15.59
CA GLY A 40 -7.34 0.35 -14.57
C GLY A 40 -7.96 0.27 -13.18
N GLU A 41 -7.21 -0.33 -12.28
CA GLU A 41 -7.50 -0.43 -10.86
C GLU A 41 -6.27 -0.14 -10.01
N ALA A 42 -6.42 -0.07 -8.70
CA ALA A 42 -5.32 0.14 -7.79
C ALA A 42 -5.47 -0.77 -6.57
N SER A 43 -4.64 -1.80 -6.50
CA SER A 43 -4.52 -2.72 -5.36
C SER A 43 -3.13 -2.58 -4.76
N THR A 44 -3.08 -2.15 -3.53
CA THR A 44 -1.83 -1.76 -2.85
C THR A 44 -0.88 -2.93 -2.62
N GLU A 45 -1.38 -4.15 -2.57
CA GLU A 45 -0.57 -5.35 -2.33
C GLU A 45 0.10 -5.92 -3.59
N TYR A 46 -0.25 -5.47 -4.81
CA TYR A 46 0.27 -6.07 -6.04
C TYR A 46 1.79 -5.99 -6.18
N LEU A 47 2.39 -4.90 -5.72
CA LEU A 47 3.84 -4.78 -5.74
C LEU A 47 4.51 -5.76 -4.75
N TYR A 48 3.90 -5.97 -3.59
CA TYR A 48 4.39 -6.88 -2.56
C TYR A 48 4.11 -8.35 -2.88
N SER A 49 2.97 -8.67 -3.50
CA SER A 49 2.62 -10.01 -3.95
C SER A 49 3.65 -10.59 -4.92
N GLU A 50 4.02 -11.84 -4.74
CA GLU A 50 4.89 -12.57 -5.67
C GLU A 50 4.11 -13.10 -6.89
N ARG A 51 2.79 -13.14 -6.81
CA ARG A 51 1.90 -13.71 -7.83
C ARG A 51 1.19 -12.67 -8.68
N ALA A 52 0.93 -11.47 -8.13
CA ALA A 52 0.07 -10.50 -8.81
C ALA A 52 0.60 -10.09 -10.19
N VAL A 53 1.85 -9.69 -10.30
CA VAL A 53 2.43 -9.25 -11.58
C VAL A 53 2.47 -10.38 -12.62
N PRO A 54 2.99 -11.60 -12.32
CA PRO A 54 2.89 -12.73 -13.24
C PRO A 54 1.46 -13.04 -13.68
N ASN A 55 0.50 -13.00 -12.76
CA ASN A 55 -0.91 -13.26 -13.07
C ASN A 55 -1.51 -12.18 -13.98
N ILE A 56 -1.17 -10.91 -13.74
CA ILE A 56 -1.61 -9.80 -14.60
C ILE A 56 -1.02 -9.96 -16.00
N GLU A 57 0.27 -10.21 -16.14
CA GLU A 57 0.93 -10.37 -17.45
C GLU A 57 0.41 -11.60 -18.23
N ALA A 58 -0.01 -12.65 -17.53
CA ALA A 58 -0.61 -13.81 -18.16
C ALA A 58 -2.00 -13.52 -18.76
N VAL A 59 -2.77 -12.62 -18.15
CA VAL A 59 -4.13 -12.29 -18.59
C VAL A 59 -4.16 -11.03 -19.47
N TYR A 60 -3.41 -10.01 -19.08
CA TYR A 60 -3.36 -8.70 -19.74
C TYR A 60 -1.91 -8.33 -20.09
N PRO A 61 -1.28 -9.02 -21.04
CA PRO A 61 0.07 -8.70 -21.47
C PRO A 61 0.13 -7.28 -22.01
N GLY A 62 1.16 -6.53 -21.59
CA GLY A 62 1.29 -5.11 -21.98
C GLY A 62 0.65 -4.12 -21.03
N SER A 63 0.16 -4.56 -19.88
CA SER A 63 -0.31 -3.67 -18.82
C SER A 63 0.75 -2.67 -18.41
N ARG A 64 0.32 -1.46 -18.03
CA ARG A 64 1.18 -0.40 -17.46
C ARG A 64 1.04 -0.37 -15.95
N TYR A 65 2.14 -0.15 -15.27
CA TYR A 65 2.22 -0.18 -13.82
C TYR A 65 2.61 1.19 -13.28
N ILE A 66 1.89 1.66 -12.27
CA ILE A 66 2.21 2.88 -11.53
C ILE A 66 2.56 2.45 -10.11
N VAL A 67 3.80 2.69 -9.71
CA VAL A 67 4.34 2.31 -8.40
C VAL A 67 4.55 3.56 -7.58
N MET A 68 3.93 3.60 -6.38
CA MET A 68 4.17 4.65 -5.40
C MET A 68 5.16 4.17 -4.36
N VAL A 69 6.32 4.82 -4.25
CA VAL A 69 7.36 4.48 -3.26
C VAL A 69 7.42 5.51 -2.14
N ARG A 70 7.85 5.05 -0.98
CA ARG A 70 8.00 5.85 0.23
C ARG A 70 9.25 5.40 1.00
N ASN A 71 9.81 6.28 1.83
CA ASN A 71 10.88 5.92 2.76
C ASN A 71 10.47 4.66 3.56
N PRO A 72 11.24 3.56 3.53
CA PRO A 72 10.86 2.28 4.12
C PRO A 72 10.68 2.33 5.63
N VAL A 73 11.46 3.16 6.34
CA VAL A 73 11.32 3.38 7.78
C VAL A 73 9.97 3.99 8.11
N GLU A 74 9.57 5.01 7.34
CA GLU A 74 8.27 5.64 7.50
C GLU A 74 7.11 4.72 7.08
N LEU A 75 7.31 3.93 6.03
CA LEU A 75 6.31 2.98 5.54
C LEU A 75 6.02 1.91 6.58
N ALA A 76 7.05 1.24 7.10
CA ALA A 76 6.92 0.19 8.11
C ALA A 76 6.22 0.70 9.37
N PHE A 77 6.63 1.86 9.88
CA PHE A 77 6.01 2.45 11.07
C PHE A 77 4.57 2.91 10.83
N SER A 78 4.28 3.45 9.65
CA SER A 78 2.93 3.85 9.26
C SER A 78 2.01 2.63 9.13
N LEU A 79 2.52 1.53 8.57
CA LEU A 79 1.78 0.27 8.44
C LEU A 79 1.48 -0.33 9.81
N TYR A 80 2.47 -0.38 10.72
CA TYR A 80 2.23 -0.82 12.09
C TYR A 80 1.06 -0.07 12.74
N LYS A 81 1.07 1.27 12.65
CA LYS A 81 -0.01 2.08 13.21
C LYS A 81 -1.37 1.76 12.58
N TYR A 82 -1.38 1.54 11.27
CA TYR A 82 -2.58 1.15 10.53
C TYR A 82 -3.10 -0.23 10.97
N GLU A 83 -2.22 -1.23 11.05
CA GLU A 83 -2.57 -2.58 11.46
C GLU A 83 -3.01 -2.65 12.93
N LYS A 84 -2.36 -1.86 13.79
CA LYS A 84 -2.72 -1.73 15.21
C LYS A 84 -4.07 -1.04 15.39
N ALA A 85 -4.30 0.08 14.70
CA ALA A 85 -5.59 0.75 14.68
C ALA A 85 -6.69 -0.17 14.14
N GLY A 86 -6.34 -0.98 13.16
CA GLY A 86 -7.20 -2.03 12.62
C GLY A 86 -7.40 -3.23 13.55
N GLY A 87 -6.69 -3.39 14.67
CA GLY A 87 -6.80 -4.54 15.59
C GLY A 87 -6.22 -5.84 15.01
N ARG A 88 -5.51 -5.79 13.88
CA ARG A 88 -4.78 -6.94 13.30
C ARG A 88 -3.41 -7.10 13.95
N GLU A 89 -2.76 -5.99 14.31
CA GLU A 89 -1.57 -5.99 15.13
C GLU A 89 -1.96 -6.09 16.62
N VAL A 90 -1.41 -7.09 17.31
CA VAL A 90 -1.68 -7.38 18.72
C VAL A 90 -0.56 -6.95 19.66
N LEU A 91 0.65 -6.73 19.13
CA LEU A 91 1.80 -6.30 19.92
C LEU A 91 1.66 -4.81 20.28
N GLU A 92 2.09 -4.48 21.50
CA GLU A 92 1.82 -3.16 22.05
C GLU A 92 2.77 -2.09 21.52
N THR A 93 4.01 -2.44 21.26
CA THR A 93 5.04 -1.52 20.78
C THR A 93 5.48 -1.84 19.36
N PHE A 94 5.94 -0.83 18.64
CA PHE A 94 6.52 -1.04 17.33
C PHE A 94 7.83 -1.85 17.41
N ARG A 95 8.62 -1.69 18.46
CA ARG A 95 9.81 -2.46 18.68
C ARG A 95 9.53 -3.96 18.68
N GLU A 96 8.58 -4.40 19.53
CA GLU A 96 8.17 -5.82 19.56
C GLU A 96 7.69 -6.29 18.19
N ALA A 97 6.89 -5.48 17.51
CA ALA A 97 6.33 -5.80 16.20
C ALA A 97 7.42 -5.92 15.11
N TRP A 98 8.41 -5.04 15.14
CA TRP A 98 9.56 -5.06 14.25
C TRP A 98 10.43 -6.31 14.45
N ASP A 99 10.76 -6.63 15.71
CA ASP A 99 11.57 -7.79 16.06
C ASP A 99 10.89 -9.12 15.67
N LYS A 100 9.55 -9.14 15.64
CA LYS A 100 8.76 -10.33 15.27
C LYS A 100 8.41 -10.45 13.78
N SER A 101 8.87 -9.53 12.94
CA SER A 101 8.63 -9.61 11.48
C SER A 101 9.07 -10.95 10.85
N PRO A 102 10.24 -11.54 11.20
CA PRO A 102 10.65 -12.83 10.64
C PRO A 102 9.74 -14.01 11.02
N GLU A 103 9.22 -14.03 12.25
CA GLU A 103 8.29 -15.09 12.72
C GLU A 103 6.93 -14.96 12.02
N ARG A 104 6.47 -13.74 11.77
CA ARG A 104 5.22 -13.47 11.07
C ARG A 104 5.21 -13.95 9.64
N ARG A 105 6.37 -13.91 8.97
CA ARG A 105 6.55 -14.52 7.65
C ARG A 105 6.23 -16.01 7.64
N LYS A 106 6.41 -16.68 8.79
CA LYS A 106 6.05 -18.09 9.00
C LYS A 106 4.61 -18.27 9.49
N GLY A 107 3.84 -17.20 9.63
CA GLY A 107 2.49 -17.25 10.19
C GLY A 107 2.44 -17.30 11.71
N GLU A 108 3.57 -17.08 12.39
CA GLU A 108 3.68 -17.07 13.84
C GLU A 108 3.45 -15.66 14.41
N CYS A 109 3.20 -15.53 15.70
CA CYS A 109 3.02 -14.25 16.41
C CYS A 109 1.94 -13.34 15.79
N VAL A 110 0.86 -13.93 15.29
CA VAL A 110 -0.25 -13.23 14.66
C VAL A 110 -1.51 -13.28 15.52
N GLY A 111 -2.28 -12.21 15.51
CA GLY A 111 -3.56 -12.16 16.18
C GLY A 111 -4.66 -12.94 15.46
N PRO A 112 -5.73 -13.34 16.17
CA PRO A 112 -6.80 -14.16 15.61
C PRO A 112 -7.60 -13.46 14.50
N TRP A 113 -7.40 -12.16 14.30
CA TRP A 113 -8.10 -11.33 13.31
C TRP A 113 -7.23 -10.98 12.10
N CYS A 114 -6.02 -11.53 12.02
CA CYS A 114 -5.12 -11.34 10.90
C CYS A 114 -5.35 -12.47 9.89
N SER A 115 -5.95 -12.15 8.75
CA SER A 115 -6.15 -13.08 7.64
C SER A 115 -4.86 -13.30 6.85
N ASP A 116 -4.02 -12.27 6.80
CA ASP A 116 -2.81 -12.22 5.98
C ASP A 116 -1.61 -11.79 6.83
N PRO A 117 -0.93 -12.75 7.48
CA PRO A 117 0.24 -12.50 8.32
C PRO A 117 1.36 -11.74 7.62
N GLN A 118 1.46 -11.84 6.31
CA GLN A 118 2.44 -11.15 5.48
C GLN A 118 2.41 -9.63 5.67
N TRP A 119 1.25 -9.03 5.94
CA TRP A 119 1.13 -7.59 6.21
C TRP A 119 1.78 -7.16 7.52
N LEU A 120 1.99 -8.09 8.45
CA LEU A 120 2.67 -7.84 9.71
C LEU A 120 4.20 -8.09 9.62
N ASP A 121 4.71 -8.55 8.47
CA ASP A 121 6.13 -8.57 8.18
C ASP A 121 6.60 -7.19 7.68
N TYR A 122 6.74 -6.26 8.62
CA TYR A 122 7.09 -4.87 8.33
C TYR A 122 8.40 -4.71 7.58
N GLN A 123 9.32 -5.65 7.77
CA GLN A 123 10.61 -5.69 7.09
C GLN A 123 10.42 -5.94 5.59
N GLN A 124 9.65 -6.95 5.21
CA GLN A 124 9.45 -7.29 3.80
C GLN A 124 8.48 -6.35 3.09
N VAL A 125 7.39 -5.97 3.75
CA VAL A 125 6.41 -5.05 3.14
C VAL A 125 7.05 -3.71 2.79
N ALA A 126 8.02 -3.23 3.59
CA ALA A 126 8.69 -1.97 3.34
C ALA A 126 9.93 -2.07 2.43
N SER A 127 10.37 -3.27 2.06
CA SER A 127 11.52 -3.50 1.16
C SER A 127 11.15 -3.27 -0.31
N MET A 128 10.88 -2.01 -0.66
CA MET A 128 10.35 -1.63 -1.97
C MET A 128 11.37 -1.71 -3.10
N GLY A 129 12.66 -1.65 -2.81
CA GLY A 129 13.72 -1.82 -3.80
C GLY A 129 13.72 -3.23 -4.39
N TYR A 130 13.63 -4.26 -3.53
CA TYR A 130 13.53 -5.65 -3.97
C TYR A 130 12.20 -5.92 -4.69
N GLN A 131 11.11 -5.32 -4.25
CA GLN A 131 9.81 -5.46 -4.91
C GLN A 131 9.82 -4.82 -6.31
N LEU A 132 10.43 -3.65 -6.47
CA LEU A 132 10.59 -2.99 -7.77
C LEU A 132 11.50 -3.79 -8.70
N ALA A 133 12.61 -4.35 -8.18
CA ALA A 133 13.49 -5.22 -8.96
C ALA A 133 12.73 -6.45 -9.48
N ARG A 134 11.87 -7.06 -8.65
CA ARG A 134 11.00 -8.17 -9.05
C ARG A 134 10.00 -7.75 -10.13
N LEU A 135 9.41 -6.55 -10.02
CA LEU A 135 8.53 -6.03 -11.07
C LEU A 135 9.28 -5.90 -12.40
N TYR A 136 10.49 -5.31 -12.42
CA TYR A 136 11.31 -5.17 -13.63
C TYR A 136 11.82 -6.50 -14.19
N PHE A 137 11.87 -7.56 -13.40
CA PHE A 137 12.15 -8.90 -13.91
C PHE A 137 11.02 -9.42 -14.80
N HIS A 138 9.78 -9.03 -14.56
CA HIS A 138 8.59 -9.50 -15.30
C HIS A 138 8.10 -8.50 -16.35
N VAL A 139 8.45 -7.22 -16.21
CA VAL A 139 7.85 -6.13 -16.98
C VAL A 139 8.96 -5.19 -17.49
N ASP A 140 8.89 -4.82 -18.76
CA ASP A 140 9.79 -3.80 -19.33
C ASP A 140 9.65 -2.47 -18.58
N GLU A 141 10.79 -1.83 -18.27
CA GLU A 141 10.84 -0.58 -17.50
C GLU A 141 10.00 0.53 -18.14
N SER A 142 9.87 0.57 -19.46
CA SER A 142 9.05 1.56 -20.19
C SER A 142 7.56 1.48 -19.88
N ARG A 143 7.12 0.35 -19.30
CA ARG A 143 5.74 0.12 -18.85
C ARG A 143 5.53 0.40 -17.36
N VAL A 144 6.55 0.90 -16.66
CA VAL A 144 6.49 1.16 -15.22
C VAL A 144 6.79 2.63 -14.94
N LEU A 145 5.87 3.29 -14.27
CA LEU A 145 6.06 4.65 -13.75
C LEU A 145 6.25 4.58 -12.24
N VAL A 146 7.42 4.97 -11.75
CA VAL A 146 7.70 5.09 -10.32
C VAL A 146 7.49 6.52 -9.86
N LEU A 147 6.66 6.70 -8.84
CA LEU A 147 6.39 7.97 -8.18
C LEU A 147 6.84 7.91 -6.73
N PHE A 148 7.38 9.01 -6.23
CA PHE A 148 7.75 9.14 -4.83
C PHE A 148 6.69 9.91 -4.06
N LEU A 149 6.27 9.39 -2.92
CA LEU A 149 5.24 10.04 -2.10
C LEU A 149 5.67 11.44 -1.63
N SER A 150 6.98 11.67 -1.43
CA SER A 150 7.54 13.01 -1.15
C SER A 150 7.21 14.01 -2.26
N ASP A 151 7.44 13.62 -3.52
CA ASP A 151 7.23 14.49 -4.68
C ASP A 151 5.75 14.77 -4.89
N VAL A 152 4.90 13.74 -4.68
CA VAL A 152 3.43 13.92 -4.74
C VAL A 152 2.95 14.90 -3.67
N LYS A 153 3.55 14.90 -2.47
CA LYS A 153 3.23 15.86 -1.41
C LYS A 153 3.72 17.27 -1.74
N GLU A 154 4.91 17.39 -2.32
CA GLU A 154 5.53 18.65 -2.67
C GLU A 154 4.83 19.30 -3.87
N ASN A 155 4.60 18.53 -4.94
CA ASN A 155 3.97 19.07 -6.16
C ASN A 155 3.03 18.02 -6.80
N PRO A 156 1.81 17.87 -6.26
CA PRO A 156 0.85 16.88 -6.75
C PRO A 156 0.44 17.11 -8.22
N ILE A 157 0.41 18.36 -8.70
CA ILE A 157 0.08 18.68 -10.08
C ILE A 157 1.13 18.13 -11.04
N LYS A 158 2.41 18.32 -10.72
CA LYS A 158 3.53 17.81 -11.53
C LYS A 158 3.49 16.28 -11.63
N GLU A 159 3.29 15.62 -10.50
CA GLU A 159 3.26 14.16 -10.46
C GLU A 159 2.00 13.60 -11.15
N TYR A 160 0.87 14.26 -11.03
CA TYR A 160 -0.34 13.92 -11.77
C TYR A 160 -0.15 14.02 -13.29
N ARG A 161 0.53 15.08 -13.77
CA ARG A 161 0.87 15.22 -15.20
C ARG A 161 1.75 14.10 -15.72
N LYS A 162 2.70 13.61 -14.91
CA LYS A 162 3.49 12.42 -15.27
C LYS A 162 2.60 11.20 -15.50
N VAL A 163 1.60 10.98 -14.61
CA VAL A 163 0.65 9.88 -14.74
C VAL A 163 -0.18 10.01 -16.01
N ILE A 164 -0.75 11.18 -16.28
CA ILE A 164 -1.53 11.43 -17.49
C ILE A 164 -0.71 11.17 -18.75
N CYS A 165 0.50 11.72 -18.81
CA CYS A 165 1.41 11.54 -19.93
C CYS A 165 1.78 10.05 -20.12
N PHE A 166 2.12 9.36 -19.03
CA PHE A 166 2.46 7.93 -19.04
C PHE A 166 1.31 7.07 -19.53
N LEU A 167 0.07 7.41 -19.20
CA LEU A 167 -1.12 6.69 -19.65
C LEU A 167 -1.58 7.10 -21.05
N GLY A 168 -1.00 8.14 -21.65
CA GLY A 168 -1.42 8.67 -22.95
C GLY A 168 -2.75 9.40 -22.88
N LEU A 169 -3.08 9.98 -21.73
CA LEU A 169 -4.33 10.73 -21.53
C LEU A 169 -4.13 12.22 -21.78
N ASN A 170 -5.18 12.89 -22.16
CA ASN A 170 -5.21 14.35 -22.27
C ASN A 170 -5.27 15.01 -20.88
N GLU A 171 -4.72 16.21 -20.75
CA GLU A 171 -4.89 17.00 -19.53
C GLU A 171 -6.37 17.36 -19.31
N ASP A 172 -6.85 17.12 -18.09
CA ASP A 172 -8.22 17.40 -17.67
C ASP A 172 -8.37 18.77 -16.96
N GLY A 173 -7.28 19.54 -16.90
CA GLY A 173 -7.25 20.85 -16.25
C GLY A 173 -7.31 20.82 -14.71
N ARG A 174 -7.14 19.65 -14.10
CA ARG A 174 -7.21 19.49 -12.63
C ARG A 174 -6.11 20.29 -11.93
N GLN A 175 -6.52 21.14 -10.98
CA GLN A 175 -5.62 22.00 -10.20
C GLN A 175 -5.66 21.69 -8.70
N SER A 176 -6.62 20.90 -8.21
CA SER A 176 -6.80 20.62 -6.79
C SER A 176 -6.72 19.13 -6.50
N PHE A 177 -5.89 18.80 -5.51
CA PHE A 177 -5.65 17.44 -5.02
C PHE A 177 -5.85 17.44 -3.50
N PRO A 178 -7.09 17.20 -3.02
CA PRO A 178 -7.34 17.16 -1.59
C PRO A 178 -6.57 16.01 -0.96
N SER A 179 -5.94 16.29 0.18
CA SER A 179 -5.27 15.24 0.96
C SER A 179 -6.31 14.31 1.55
N GLU A 180 -6.28 13.05 1.16
CA GLU A 180 -7.09 11.98 1.73
C GLU A 180 -6.23 11.10 2.65
N ASN A 181 -6.87 10.37 3.57
CA ASN A 181 -6.21 9.42 4.47
C ASN A 181 -5.16 10.06 5.42
N VAL A 182 -5.44 11.23 5.95
CA VAL A 182 -4.70 11.75 7.10
C VAL A 182 -4.81 10.72 8.23
N GLY A 183 -3.67 10.20 8.71
CA GLY A 183 -3.59 9.08 9.66
C GLY A 183 -4.60 9.22 10.80
N ARG A 184 -5.47 8.23 10.95
CA ARG A 184 -6.52 8.19 11.97
C ARG A 184 -6.15 7.13 13.00
N GLY A 185 -6.09 7.52 14.27
CA GLY A 185 -6.05 6.59 15.39
C GLY A 185 -7.48 6.18 15.80
N ASN A 186 -7.62 5.09 16.52
CA ASN A 186 -8.89 4.70 17.13
C ASN A 186 -8.93 5.14 18.60
N LYS A 187 -10.04 5.75 19.01
CA LYS A 187 -10.27 6.12 20.41
C LYS A 187 -10.40 4.89 21.33
N SER A 188 -10.94 3.80 20.81
CA SER A 188 -11.10 2.55 21.54
C SER A 188 -10.82 1.34 20.65
N ARG A 189 -9.84 0.51 21.05
CA ARG A 189 -9.49 -0.75 20.39
C ARG A 189 -10.61 -1.78 20.49
N VAL A 190 -11.34 -1.79 21.59
CA VAL A 190 -12.47 -2.70 21.81
C VAL A 190 -13.58 -2.40 20.81
N VAL A 191 -13.92 -1.12 20.65
CA VAL A 191 -14.94 -0.70 19.68
C VAL A 191 -14.51 -1.01 18.25
N ALA A 192 -13.25 -0.76 17.88
CA ALA A 192 -12.73 -1.12 16.56
C ALA A 192 -12.82 -2.63 16.30
N ARG A 193 -12.52 -3.44 17.31
CA ARG A 193 -12.62 -4.92 17.24
C ARG A 193 -14.07 -5.37 17.07
N VAL A 194 -15.01 -4.81 17.83
CA VAL A 194 -16.44 -5.13 17.73
C VAL A 194 -17.00 -4.74 16.35
N ILE A 195 -16.68 -3.54 15.86
CA ILE A 195 -17.10 -3.07 14.53
C ILE A 195 -16.64 -4.04 13.44
N ARG A 196 -15.39 -4.52 13.53
CA ARG A 196 -14.83 -5.46 12.55
C ARG A 196 -15.48 -6.83 12.62
N SER A 197 -15.67 -7.38 13.83
CA SER A 197 -16.37 -8.66 14.01
C SER A 197 -17.77 -8.60 13.42
N ALA A 198 -18.51 -7.52 13.67
CA ALA A 198 -19.82 -7.30 13.09
C ALA A 198 -19.77 -7.17 11.56
N GLY A 199 -18.72 -6.53 11.01
CA GLY A 199 -18.47 -6.44 9.58
C GLY A 199 -18.29 -7.80 8.93
N MET A 200 -17.40 -8.64 9.46
CA MET A 200 -17.14 -10.00 8.96
C MET A 200 -18.37 -10.91 9.02
N VAL A 201 -19.15 -10.85 10.09
CA VAL A 201 -20.42 -11.60 10.21
C VAL A 201 -21.41 -11.10 9.15
N SER A 202 -21.51 -9.79 8.96
CA SER A 202 -22.38 -9.20 7.93
C SER A 202 -21.96 -9.62 6.51
N GLU A 203 -20.68 -9.68 6.23
CA GLU A 203 -20.16 -10.14 4.92
C GLU A 203 -20.44 -11.62 4.67
N LYS A 204 -20.20 -12.48 5.66
CA LYS A 204 -20.54 -13.91 5.58
C LYS A 204 -22.03 -14.14 5.35
N VAL A 205 -22.88 -13.41 6.05
CA VAL A 205 -24.34 -13.47 5.89
C VAL A 205 -24.76 -12.98 4.50
N LYS A 206 -24.19 -11.88 4.01
CA LYS A 206 -24.47 -11.36 2.66
C LYS A 206 -24.04 -12.35 1.59
N LYS A 207 -22.86 -12.97 1.73
CA LYS A 207 -22.38 -14.00 0.81
C LYS A 207 -23.30 -15.23 0.80
N ALA A 208 -23.79 -15.65 1.96
CA ALA A 208 -24.73 -16.78 2.09
C ALA A 208 -26.11 -16.51 1.48
N VAL A 209 -26.52 -15.22 1.42
CA VAL A 209 -27.82 -14.79 0.85
C VAL A 209 -27.70 -14.27 -0.58
N GLY A 210 -26.50 -14.34 -1.19
CA GLY A 210 -26.27 -13.89 -2.57
C GLY A 210 -26.31 -12.37 -2.78
N LEU A 211 -26.14 -11.58 -1.71
CA LEU A 211 -26.12 -10.12 -1.80
C LEU A 211 -24.69 -9.61 -2.07
N PRO A 212 -24.54 -8.54 -2.86
CA PRO A 212 -23.23 -7.96 -3.16
C PRO A 212 -22.52 -7.48 -1.88
N VAL A 213 -21.29 -7.93 -1.68
CA VAL A 213 -20.48 -7.70 -0.46
C VAL A 213 -19.82 -6.31 -0.45
N TYR A 214 -19.77 -5.62 -1.58
CA TYR A 214 -19.00 -4.39 -1.80
C TYR A 214 -19.42 -3.14 -1.01
N LYS A 215 -20.51 -3.19 -0.26
CA LYS A 215 -20.96 -2.06 0.58
C LYS A 215 -20.96 -2.46 2.03
N GLY A 216 -19.90 -2.07 2.76
CA GLY A 216 -19.95 -2.05 4.22
C GLY A 216 -21.18 -1.27 4.69
N SER A 217 -21.86 -1.73 5.74
CA SER A 217 -23.04 -1.05 6.25
C SER A 217 -22.66 0.38 6.67
N GLY A 218 -23.42 1.37 6.22
CA GLY A 218 -23.19 2.79 6.54
C GLY A 218 -23.11 3.06 8.04
N ILE A 219 -23.83 2.26 8.83
CA ILE A 219 -23.81 2.29 10.30
C ILE A 219 -22.43 1.91 10.86
N LEU A 220 -21.82 0.84 10.37
CA LEU A 220 -20.47 0.44 10.82
C LEU A 220 -19.42 1.49 10.47
N ARG A 221 -19.52 2.13 9.28
CA ARG A 221 -18.65 3.26 8.91
C ARG A 221 -18.86 4.48 9.83
N LEU A 222 -20.10 4.74 10.26
CA LEU A 222 -20.38 5.82 11.20
C LEU A 222 -19.73 5.54 12.55
N PHE A 223 -19.86 4.33 13.10
CA PHE A 223 -19.21 3.94 14.35
C PHE A 223 -17.68 3.98 14.24
N ASP A 224 -17.11 3.53 13.13
CA ASP A 224 -15.68 3.62 12.87
C ASP A 224 -15.21 5.08 12.83
N ARG A 225 -15.97 5.96 12.17
CA ARG A 225 -15.71 7.40 12.12
C ARG A 225 -15.80 8.06 13.51
N LEU A 226 -16.76 7.67 14.33
CA LEU A 226 -16.90 8.17 15.71
C LEU A 226 -15.79 7.67 16.63
N ASN A 227 -15.28 6.45 16.39
CA ASN A 227 -14.18 5.85 17.13
C ASN A 227 -12.81 6.33 16.64
N SER A 228 -12.71 7.03 15.50
CA SER A 228 -11.47 7.60 15.01
C SER A 228 -11.02 8.79 15.85
N SER A 229 -9.73 8.84 16.20
CA SER A 229 -9.07 10.01 16.79
C SER A 229 -7.98 10.47 15.85
N GLY A 230 -7.58 11.74 15.96
CA GLY A 230 -6.31 12.19 15.38
C GLY A 230 -5.18 11.31 15.94
N SER A 231 -4.22 10.92 15.13
CA SER A 231 -3.09 10.11 15.58
C SER A 231 -2.34 10.86 16.69
N GLY A 232 -2.57 10.47 17.95
CA GLY A 232 -1.69 10.82 19.06
C GLY A 232 -0.29 10.29 18.71
N GLY A 233 0.70 11.17 18.80
CA GLY A 233 2.03 10.94 18.25
C GLY A 233 2.81 9.81 18.92
N ASP A 234 2.62 8.58 18.48
CA ASP A 234 3.66 7.57 18.67
C ASP A 234 4.87 8.04 17.86
N ILE A 235 5.91 8.44 18.54
CA ILE A 235 7.18 8.87 17.94
C ILE A 235 8.03 7.61 17.78
N LEU A 236 8.58 7.42 16.59
CA LEU A 236 9.56 6.35 16.37
C LEU A 236 10.85 6.68 17.11
N GLU A 237 11.24 5.85 18.06
CA GLU A 237 12.45 6.02 18.85
C GLU A 237 13.69 6.08 17.94
N ALA A 238 14.66 6.91 18.31
CA ALA A 238 15.85 7.14 17.48
C ALA A 238 16.68 5.86 17.27
N GLU A 239 16.77 5.02 18.31
CA GLU A 239 17.52 3.77 18.27
C GLU A 239 16.96 2.80 17.23
N ILE A 240 15.65 2.51 17.29
CA ILE A 240 15.02 1.61 16.31
C ILE A 240 15.06 2.20 14.91
N ARG A 241 14.96 3.54 14.76
CA ARG A 241 15.11 4.22 13.48
C ARG A 241 16.48 3.92 12.85
N GLN A 242 17.57 3.99 13.60
CA GLN A 242 18.91 3.69 13.10
C GLN A 242 19.07 2.21 12.72
N GLU A 243 18.52 1.31 13.52
CA GLU A 243 18.48 -0.11 13.21
C GLU A 243 17.76 -0.39 11.89
N MET A 244 16.58 0.23 11.71
CA MET A 244 15.81 0.09 10.48
C MET A 244 16.54 0.67 9.25
N ILE A 245 17.22 1.79 9.38
CA ILE A 245 18.06 2.35 8.32
C ILE A 245 19.15 1.34 7.95
N GLY A 246 19.83 0.75 8.94
CA GLY A 246 20.82 -0.30 8.71
C GLY A 246 20.23 -1.53 8.00
N PHE A 247 19.03 -1.96 8.42
CA PHE A 247 18.31 -3.07 7.79
C PHE A 247 17.95 -2.78 6.32
N PHE A 248 17.41 -1.61 6.03
CA PHE A 248 16.97 -1.24 4.69
C PHE A 248 18.09 -0.70 3.79
N TYR A 249 19.34 -0.60 4.28
CA TYR A 249 20.42 0.03 3.54
C TYR A 249 20.55 -0.49 2.10
N LYS A 250 20.67 -1.82 1.94
CA LYS A 250 20.80 -2.45 0.62
C LYS A 250 19.56 -2.30 -0.25
N ASP A 251 18.39 -2.31 0.34
CA ASP A 251 17.11 -2.11 -0.37
C ASP A 251 16.99 -0.67 -0.89
N ILE A 252 17.41 0.32 -0.07
CA ILE A 252 17.42 1.73 -0.46
C ILE A 252 18.46 1.98 -1.57
N GLU A 253 19.66 1.39 -1.47
CA GLU A 253 20.67 1.48 -2.55
C GLU A 253 20.17 0.87 -3.86
N LEU A 254 19.51 -0.29 -3.79
CA LEU A 254 18.91 -0.92 -4.95
C LEU A 254 17.81 -0.03 -5.55
N LEU A 255 16.93 0.52 -4.73
CA LEU A 255 15.87 1.43 -5.17
C LEU A 255 16.45 2.69 -5.83
N ALA A 256 17.48 3.28 -5.22
CA ALA A 256 18.18 4.45 -5.77
C ALA A 256 18.75 4.15 -7.18
N LYS A 257 19.39 2.99 -7.34
CA LYS A 257 19.92 2.54 -8.62
C LYS A 257 18.82 2.31 -9.66
N LEU A 258 17.76 1.59 -9.31
CA LEU A 258 16.65 1.26 -10.22
C LEU A 258 15.87 2.51 -10.67
N THR A 259 15.80 3.54 -9.83
CA THR A 259 15.07 4.77 -10.14
C THR A 259 15.95 5.91 -10.59
N ASN A 260 17.28 5.70 -10.63
CA ASN A 260 18.30 6.73 -10.91
C ASN A 260 18.07 7.99 -10.03
N ARG A 261 17.80 7.81 -8.73
CA ARG A 261 17.48 8.86 -7.78
C ARG A 261 18.39 8.82 -6.57
N ASP A 262 18.87 10.00 -6.14
CA ASP A 262 19.58 10.13 -4.87
C ASP A 262 18.59 9.94 -3.71
N LEU A 263 18.82 8.90 -2.91
CA LEU A 263 18.06 8.57 -1.70
C LEU A 263 18.93 8.61 -0.43
N SER A 264 20.08 9.31 -0.48
CA SER A 264 21.01 9.43 0.64
C SER A 264 20.37 10.00 1.91
N GLU A 265 19.38 10.89 1.76
CA GLU A 265 18.59 11.41 2.89
C GLU A 265 17.87 10.30 3.67
N TRP A 266 17.47 9.22 3.00
CA TRP A 266 16.81 8.08 3.66
C TRP A 266 17.76 7.26 4.52
N LEU A 267 19.07 7.37 4.25
CA LEU A 267 20.15 6.73 4.99
C LEU A 267 20.66 7.57 6.17
N GLY A 268 20.02 8.72 6.43
CA GLY A 268 20.43 9.61 7.52
C GLY A 268 21.69 10.42 7.21
N HIS A 269 22.16 10.42 5.98
CA HIS A 269 23.19 11.32 5.52
C HIS A 269 22.54 12.69 5.25
N ASP A 270 22.74 13.63 6.15
CA ASP A 270 22.31 15.01 5.92
C ASP A 270 22.89 15.49 4.58
N ALA A 271 22.02 15.98 3.70
CA ALA A 271 22.39 16.71 2.48
C ALA A 271 23.15 18.05 2.78
N GLY A 272 23.56 18.21 4.02
CA GLY A 272 24.15 19.43 4.60
C GLY A 272 25.61 19.71 4.27
N ASN A 273 26.30 18.92 3.42
CA ASN A 273 27.74 19.16 3.18
C ASN A 273 28.10 19.33 1.69
N LYS A 274 27.21 19.94 0.91
CA LYS A 274 27.55 20.46 -0.44
C LYS A 274 27.67 21.98 -0.48
N LYS A 275 28.25 22.60 0.55
CA LYS A 275 28.82 23.95 0.44
C LYS A 275 30.24 23.88 0.97
N ASP A 276 31.15 24.27 0.11
CA ASP A 276 32.58 24.46 0.28
C ASP A 276 33.49 23.37 -0.28
N ASN A 277 33.63 23.36 -1.62
CA ASN A 277 34.90 23.04 -2.27
C ASN A 277 34.88 23.54 -3.72
N TYR A 278 34.75 24.86 -3.92
CA TYR A 278 35.29 25.55 -5.09
C TYR A 278 35.92 26.86 -4.58
N ARG A 279 37.19 26.76 -4.26
CA ARG A 279 38.18 27.86 -4.31
C ARG A 279 39.35 27.44 -5.17
#